data_3c08932f13570190cec82d6c411b439a
#
_entry.id   3c08932f13570190cec82d6c411b439a
#
_cell.length_a   1.000
_cell.length_b   1.000
_cell.length_c   1.000
_cell.angle_alpha   90.00
_cell.angle_beta   90.00
_cell.angle_gamma   90.00
#
_symmetry.space_group_name_H-M   'P 1'
#
loop_
_entity.id
_entity.type
_entity.pdbx_description
1 polymer ?
#
loop_
_entity_poly.entity_id
_entity_poly.type
_entity_poly.pdbx_seq_one_letter_code
_entity_poly.pdbx_strand_id
1 'polypeptide(L)'
;KYANQPPVLEDIGAITITEGDTLRISPNAYDLDGDRVSLSYSGFINTNVYKSDFDDAGTYHVQITASDGLRSTSKLVEIKILDNNRAPVFSKIKDIKASESDNIAIALNANDPDGDKIEYSIDNAPEGSSFEGNILYWTPGFDVARKKGTKEFNLVFVASDNKTQTRQIAKIEVANQNRA
;
A
#
# COMPACT_ATOMS: atom_id res chain seq x y z
N LYS A 1 -6.84 52.79 29.62
CA LYS A 1 -6.94 51.77 28.55
C LYS A 1 -5.81 50.77 28.80
N TYR A 2 -6.14 49.52 29.08
CA TYR A 2 -5.13 48.47 29.18
C TYR A 2 -4.50 48.26 27.78
N ALA A 3 -3.23 47.87 27.73
CA ALA A 3 -2.58 47.56 26.47
C ALA A 3 -3.10 46.24 25.96
N ASN A 4 -3.46 46.15 24.68
CA ASN A 4 -3.89 44.90 24.04
C ASN A 4 -2.83 43.79 24.18
N GLN A 5 -3.23 42.64 24.66
CA GLN A 5 -2.38 41.43 24.75
C GLN A 5 -2.57 40.54 23.51
N PRO A 6 -1.55 39.77 23.14
CA PRO A 6 -1.76 38.79 22.06
C PRO A 6 -2.63 37.63 22.54
N PRO A 7 -3.37 36.95 21.64
CA PRO A 7 -4.09 35.75 21.96
C PRO A 7 -3.23 34.66 22.57
N VAL A 8 -3.78 33.90 23.49
CA VAL A 8 -3.19 32.67 24.00
C VAL A 8 -3.54 31.54 23.06
N LEU A 9 -2.54 30.83 22.58
CA LEU A 9 -2.69 29.58 21.84
C LEU A 9 -2.12 28.46 22.70
N GLU A 10 -2.97 27.52 23.14
CA GLU A 10 -2.55 26.38 23.96
C GLU A 10 -1.62 25.45 23.20
N ASP A 11 -0.85 24.64 23.94
CA ASP A 11 0.06 23.69 23.32
C ASP A 11 -0.73 22.57 22.63
N ILE A 12 -0.34 22.29 21.40
CA ILE A 12 -0.85 21.19 20.60
C ILE A 12 0.31 20.23 20.44
N GLY A 13 0.21 19.05 21.03
CA GLY A 13 1.22 18.00 20.88
C GLY A 13 1.38 17.58 19.41
N ALA A 14 2.43 16.80 19.14
CA ALA A 14 2.57 16.16 17.85
C ALA A 14 1.36 15.24 17.54
N ILE A 15 0.88 15.28 16.32
CA ILE A 15 -0.25 14.47 15.88
C ILE A 15 0.26 13.36 14.96
N THR A 16 -0.14 12.13 15.25
CA THR A 16 0.17 10.97 14.41
C THR A 16 -1.12 10.41 13.83
N ILE A 17 -1.13 10.20 12.53
CA ILE A 17 -2.19 9.51 11.79
C ILE A 17 -1.55 8.45 10.89
N THR A 18 -2.36 7.58 10.28
CA THR A 18 -1.93 6.63 9.26
C THR A 18 -2.45 7.09 7.89
N GLU A 19 -1.78 6.75 6.83
CA GLU A 19 -2.26 6.98 5.47
C GLU A 19 -3.69 6.47 5.27
N GLY A 20 -4.49 7.24 4.54
CA GLY A 20 -5.92 7.01 4.41
C GLY A 20 -6.77 7.60 5.55
N ASP A 21 -6.18 8.08 6.65
CA ASP A 21 -6.91 8.76 7.72
C ASP A 21 -7.21 10.22 7.38
N THR A 22 -8.07 10.82 8.18
CA THR A 22 -8.34 12.27 8.12
C THR A 22 -7.74 12.97 9.32
N LEU A 23 -6.70 13.77 9.08
CA LEU A 23 -6.16 14.70 10.06
C LEU A 23 -7.20 15.77 10.41
N ARG A 24 -7.37 16.03 11.71
CA ARG A 24 -8.16 17.16 12.23
C ARG A 24 -7.38 17.84 13.31
N ILE A 25 -7.15 19.15 13.16
CA ILE A 25 -6.46 19.98 14.14
C ILE A 25 -7.50 20.87 14.79
N SER A 26 -7.63 20.79 16.12
CA SER A 26 -8.60 21.55 16.90
C SER A 26 -7.88 22.35 17.99
N PRO A 27 -7.27 23.48 17.65
CA PRO A 27 -6.52 24.29 18.61
C PRO A 27 -7.47 24.97 19.58
N ASN A 28 -7.06 25.09 20.84
CA ASN A 28 -7.70 25.95 21.80
C ASN A 28 -6.97 27.31 21.83
N ALA A 29 -7.70 28.36 21.52
CA ALA A 29 -7.17 29.72 21.51
C ALA A 29 -8.18 30.69 22.09
N TYR A 30 -7.72 31.62 22.92
CA TYR A 30 -8.55 32.65 23.57
C TYR A 30 -7.74 33.93 23.77
N ASP A 31 -8.45 35.02 23.97
CA ASP A 31 -7.86 36.31 24.27
C ASP A 31 -8.20 36.74 25.71
N LEU A 32 -7.17 37.25 26.43
CA LEU A 32 -7.35 37.70 27.84
C LEU A 32 -8.07 39.02 27.96
N ASP A 33 -8.09 39.84 26.91
CA ASP A 33 -8.82 41.11 26.85
C ASP A 33 -10.26 40.91 26.37
N GLY A 34 -10.63 39.68 25.96
CA GLY A 34 -11.93 39.30 25.47
C GLY A 34 -12.15 39.58 24.00
N ASP A 35 -11.09 39.86 23.26
CA ASP A 35 -11.13 40.08 21.82
C ASP A 35 -11.42 38.81 21.03
N ARG A 36 -12.00 38.95 19.85
CA ARG A 36 -12.31 37.82 18.99
C ARG A 36 -11.03 37.24 18.37
N VAL A 37 -10.77 35.97 18.62
CA VAL A 37 -9.64 35.25 18.04
C VAL A 37 -10.01 34.61 16.72
N SER A 38 -9.17 34.78 15.70
CA SER A 38 -9.18 34.07 14.42
C SER A 38 -8.00 33.12 14.30
N LEU A 39 -8.21 31.94 13.70
CA LEU A 39 -7.18 30.93 13.47
C LEU A 39 -6.84 30.86 11.99
N SER A 40 -5.55 30.75 11.70
CA SER A 40 -5.05 30.46 10.35
C SER A 40 -3.97 29.36 10.40
N TYR A 41 -3.80 28.68 9.28
CA TYR A 41 -2.92 27.53 9.13
C TYR A 41 -2.01 27.76 7.94
N SER A 42 -0.76 27.32 8.03
CA SER A 42 0.21 27.38 6.94
C SER A 42 1.27 26.27 7.07
N GLY A 43 1.99 26.01 6.00
CA GLY A 43 2.98 24.93 5.91
C GLY A 43 2.42 23.74 5.13
N PHE A 44 2.45 22.56 5.70
CA PHE A 44 1.95 21.34 5.04
C PHE A 44 0.49 21.47 4.57
N ILE A 45 -0.34 22.07 5.39
CA ILE A 45 -1.74 22.38 5.07
C ILE A 45 -2.09 23.82 5.42
N ASN A 46 -3.13 24.36 4.78
CA ASN A 46 -3.67 25.70 5.02
C ASN A 46 -5.05 25.70 5.66
N THR A 47 -5.51 24.54 6.12
CA THR A 47 -6.79 24.32 6.80
C THR A 47 -6.58 23.46 8.04
N ASN A 48 -7.61 23.29 8.84
CA ASN A 48 -7.57 22.42 10.02
C ASN A 48 -7.95 20.96 9.74
N VAL A 49 -8.21 20.61 8.48
CA VAL A 49 -8.60 19.25 8.07
C VAL A 49 -7.82 18.86 6.82
N TYR A 50 -7.28 17.65 6.83
CA TYR A 50 -6.58 17.05 5.69
C TYR A 50 -6.92 15.58 5.57
N LYS A 51 -7.29 15.11 4.38
CA LYS A 51 -7.45 13.69 4.06
C LYS A 51 -6.14 13.21 3.45
N SER A 52 -5.44 12.31 4.15
CA SER A 52 -4.19 11.76 3.63
C SER A 52 -4.43 10.70 2.57
N ASP A 53 -3.55 10.67 1.58
CA ASP A 53 -3.45 9.62 0.56
C ASP A 53 -2.45 8.54 0.98
N PHE A 54 -2.30 7.50 0.16
CA PHE A 54 -1.41 6.37 0.39
C PHE A 54 0.05 6.62 -0.06
N ASP A 55 0.41 7.84 -0.36
CA ASP A 55 1.77 8.26 -0.71
C ASP A 55 2.22 9.43 0.17
N ASP A 56 1.51 9.66 1.29
CA ASP A 56 1.73 10.80 2.19
C ASP A 56 2.58 10.45 3.43
N ALA A 57 3.10 9.21 3.53
CA ALA A 57 3.92 8.84 4.69
C ALA A 57 5.10 9.78 4.90
N GLY A 58 5.26 10.31 6.12
CA GLY A 58 6.30 11.27 6.38
C GLY A 58 6.09 12.09 7.64
N THR A 59 6.98 13.06 7.85
CA THR A 59 6.90 14.03 8.93
C THR A 59 6.78 15.43 8.35
N TYR A 60 5.74 16.13 8.74
CA TYR A 60 5.36 17.45 8.25
C TYR A 60 5.18 18.42 9.40
N HIS A 61 5.12 19.71 9.06
CA HIS A 61 4.88 20.76 10.04
C HIS A 61 3.75 21.68 9.57
N VAL A 62 2.89 22.04 10.50
CA VAL A 62 1.83 23.04 10.32
C VAL A 62 2.04 24.16 11.32
N GLN A 63 2.16 25.38 10.82
CA GLN A 63 2.13 26.57 11.66
C GLN A 63 0.71 27.00 11.86
N ILE A 64 0.30 27.11 13.13
CA ILE A 64 -1.01 27.61 13.53
C ILE A 64 -0.83 29.00 14.12
N THR A 65 -1.58 29.96 13.63
CA THR A 65 -1.54 31.34 14.09
C THR A 65 -2.91 31.76 14.60
N ALA A 66 -2.94 32.18 15.86
CA ALA A 66 -4.10 32.85 16.49
C ALA A 66 -3.90 34.36 16.42
N SER A 67 -4.88 35.11 15.96
CA SER A 67 -4.85 36.57 15.85
C SER A 67 -6.12 37.21 16.35
N ASP A 68 -5.99 38.31 17.10
CA ASP A 68 -7.03 39.22 17.53
C ASP A 68 -7.29 40.39 16.54
N GLY A 69 -6.50 40.42 15.44
CA GLY A 69 -6.51 41.49 14.44
C GLY A 69 -5.51 42.60 14.68
N LEU A 70 -4.88 42.68 15.87
CA LEU A 70 -3.83 43.64 16.23
C LEU A 70 -2.51 42.93 16.53
N ARG A 71 -2.57 41.77 17.17
CA ARG A 71 -1.46 40.92 17.56
C ARG A 71 -1.73 39.46 17.20
N SER A 72 -0.69 38.65 17.26
CA SER A 72 -0.82 37.21 16.98
C SER A 72 0.17 36.37 17.77
N THR A 73 -0.21 35.12 18.01
CA THR A 73 0.63 34.08 18.59
C THR A 73 0.64 32.89 17.63
N SER A 74 1.83 32.33 17.36
CA SER A 74 1.96 31.18 16.45
C SER A 74 2.64 30.03 17.14
N LYS A 75 2.25 28.80 16.77
CA LYS A 75 2.90 27.54 17.17
C LYS A 75 3.11 26.65 15.97
N LEU A 76 4.22 25.91 15.99
CA LEU A 76 4.52 24.88 15.00
C LEU A 76 4.11 23.52 15.57
N VAL A 77 3.31 22.78 14.83
CA VAL A 77 2.81 21.43 15.19
C VAL A 77 3.42 20.42 14.24
N GLU A 78 4.03 19.40 14.80
CA GLU A 78 4.52 18.25 14.02
C GLU A 78 3.36 17.31 13.70
N ILE A 79 3.27 16.93 12.43
CA ILE A 79 2.31 15.94 11.91
C ILE A 79 3.12 14.76 11.38
N LYS A 80 2.91 13.58 11.95
CA LYS A 80 3.50 12.33 11.49
C LYS A 80 2.44 11.48 10.82
N ILE A 81 2.63 11.17 9.55
CA ILE A 81 1.78 10.25 8.79
C ILE A 81 2.55 8.93 8.65
N LEU A 82 1.97 7.87 9.18
CA LEU A 82 2.54 6.52 9.12
C LEU A 82 2.12 5.84 7.82
N ASP A 83 3.05 5.08 7.23
CA ASP A 83 2.78 4.22 6.09
C ASP A 83 1.66 3.20 6.40
N ASN A 84 0.76 3.02 5.46
CA ASN A 84 -0.29 2.02 5.46
C ASN A 84 -0.06 1.07 4.28
N ASN A 85 0.77 0.06 4.51
CA ASN A 85 1.22 -0.88 3.50
C ASN A 85 0.08 -1.47 2.66
N ARG A 86 0.24 -1.43 1.35
CA ARG A 86 -0.64 -2.05 0.35
C ARG A 86 0.01 -3.35 -0.14
N ALA A 87 -0.80 -4.38 -0.37
CA ALA A 87 -0.29 -5.65 -0.87
C ALA A 87 0.12 -5.56 -2.35
N PRO A 88 1.09 -6.38 -2.80
CA PRO A 88 1.43 -6.51 -4.21
C PRO A 88 0.22 -6.87 -5.08
N VAL A 89 0.16 -6.33 -6.28
CA VAL A 89 -0.92 -6.58 -7.25
C VAL A 89 -0.37 -7.35 -8.44
N PHE A 90 -0.86 -8.57 -8.65
CA PHE A 90 -0.48 -9.39 -9.80
C PHE A 90 -0.99 -8.80 -11.13
N SER A 91 -0.15 -8.85 -12.15
CA SER A 91 -0.64 -8.88 -13.52
C SER A 91 -1.37 -10.21 -13.76
N LYS A 92 -2.47 -10.18 -14.53
CA LYS A 92 -3.28 -11.37 -14.76
C LYS A 92 -2.46 -12.51 -15.37
N ILE A 93 -2.39 -13.63 -14.67
CA ILE A 93 -1.79 -14.88 -15.18
C ILE A 93 -2.90 -15.60 -15.96
N LYS A 94 -2.59 -15.98 -17.20
CA LYS A 94 -3.53 -16.69 -18.07
C LYS A 94 -3.52 -18.18 -17.80
N ASP A 95 -4.66 -18.82 -17.97
CA ASP A 95 -4.71 -20.27 -18.03
C ASP A 95 -3.95 -20.81 -19.24
N ILE A 96 -3.32 -21.96 -19.08
CA ILE A 96 -2.45 -22.57 -20.09
C ILE A 96 -3.04 -23.92 -20.51
N LYS A 97 -3.02 -24.17 -21.80
CA LYS A 97 -3.23 -25.49 -22.38
C LYS A 97 -1.93 -25.99 -22.98
N ALA A 98 -1.54 -27.17 -22.57
CA ALA A 98 -0.30 -27.82 -23.01
C ALA A 98 -0.53 -29.31 -23.20
N SER A 99 0.43 -29.98 -23.81
CA SER A 99 0.48 -31.44 -23.90
C SER A 99 1.62 -31.97 -23.02
N GLU A 100 1.59 -33.25 -22.73
CA GLU A 100 2.74 -33.93 -22.15
C GLU A 100 3.99 -33.66 -22.98
N SER A 101 5.14 -33.50 -22.33
CA SER A 101 6.44 -33.12 -22.93
C SER A 101 6.57 -31.69 -23.46
N ASP A 102 5.53 -30.87 -23.41
CA ASP A 102 5.69 -29.45 -23.74
C ASP A 102 6.49 -28.72 -22.67
N ASN A 103 7.33 -27.78 -23.11
CA ASN A 103 8.04 -26.89 -22.20
C ASN A 103 7.16 -25.71 -21.80
N ILE A 104 6.72 -25.68 -20.56
CA ILE A 104 5.90 -24.62 -20.01
C ILE A 104 6.81 -23.64 -19.24
N ALA A 105 6.69 -22.36 -19.53
CA ALA A 105 7.31 -21.29 -18.74
C ALA A 105 6.26 -20.25 -18.41
N ILE A 106 6.07 -19.97 -17.10
CA ILE A 106 5.13 -18.96 -16.60
C ILE A 106 5.91 -17.90 -15.85
N ALA A 107 6.04 -16.72 -16.45
CA ALA A 107 6.64 -15.58 -15.80
C ALA A 107 5.59 -14.85 -14.94
N LEU A 108 5.89 -14.67 -13.67
CA LEU A 108 5.09 -13.90 -12.74
C LEU A 108 5.48 -12.42 -12.83
N ASN A 109 4.47 -11.57 -12.81
CA ASN A 109 4.67 -10.13 -12.74
C ASN A 109 3.65 -9.53 -11.78
N ALA A 110 4.14 -8.81 -10.79
CA ALA A 110 3.34 -8.05 -9.84
C ALA A 110 3.98 -6.68 -9.63
N ASN A 111 3.17 -5.71 -9.27
CA ASN A 111 3.62 -4.39 -8.87
C ASN A 111 3.18 -4.13 -7.44
N ASP A 112 4.10 -3.61 -6.64
CA ASP A 112 3.78 -3.14 -5.30
C ASP A 112 3.41 -1.66 -5.36
N PRO A 113 2.24 -1.24 -4.83
CA PRO A 113 1.84 0.16 -4.87
C PRO A 113 2.73 1.09 -4.04
N ASP A 114 3.43 0.56 -3.01
CA ASP A 114 4.33 1.32 -2.14
C ASP A 114 5.79 1.23 -2.62
N GLY A 115 6.03 0.46 -3.70
CA GLY A 115 7.35 0.27 -4.27
C GLY A 115 8.22 -0.74 -3.51
N ASP A 116 7.62 -1.54 -2.62
CA ASP A 116 8.32 -2.55 -1.85
C ASP A 116 8.84 -3.69 -2.75
N LYS A 117 9.92 -4.34 -2.29
CA LYS A 117 10.50 -5.49 -3.01
C LYS A 117 9.56 -6.68 -2.94
N ILE A 118 9.20 -7.22 -4.12
CA ILE A 118 8.34 -8.39 -4.22
C ILE A 118 9.16 -9.68 -4.27
N GLU A 119 8.77 -10.65 -3.44
CA GLU A 119 9.23 -12.03 -3.49
C GLU A 119 8.11 -12.94 -4.00
N TYR A 120 8.46 -13.87 -4.90
CA TYR A 120 7.50 -14.79 -5.51
C TYR A 120 7.67 -16.20 -5.01
N SER A 121 6.55 -16.92 -4.85
CA SER A 121 6.54 -18.35 -4.54
C SER A 121 5.33 -19.05 -5.14
N ILE A 122 5.30 -20.37 -5.05
CA ILE A 122 4.20 -21.23 -5.51
C ILE A 122 3.88 -22.21 -4.40
N ASP A 123 2.61 -22.23 -3.95
CA ASP A 123 2.21 -23.12 -2.84
C ASP A 123 2.11 -24.61 -3.25
N ASN A 124 1.80 -24.89 -4.51
CA ASN A 124 1.52 -26.24 -5.00
C ASN A 124 2.15 -26.51 -6.36
N ALA A 125 3.45 -26.27 -6.47
CA ALA A 125 4.21 -26.52 -7.68
C ALA A 125 4.10 -27.99 -8.11
N PRO A 126 3.90 -28.28 -9.41
CA PRO A 126 3.83 -29.64 -9.90
C PRO A 126 5.15 -30.38 -9.71
N GLU A 127 5.08 -31.71 -9.53
CA GLU A 127 6.28 -32.54 -9.46
C GLU A 127 7.12 -32.40 -10.73
N GLY A 128 8.44 -32.25 -10.57
CA GLY A 128 9.39 -32.05 -11.67
C GLY A 128 9.40 -30.64 -12.24
N SER A 129 8.71 -29.67 -11.63
CA SER A 129 8.86 -28.26 -11.96
C SER A 129 10.02 -27.62 -11.20
N SER A 130 10.58 -26.53 -11.74
CA SER A 130 11.50 -25.64 -11.05
C SER A 130 10.95 -24.20 -11.04
N PHE A 131 11.32 -23.45 -10.01
CA PHE A 131 10.96 -22.04 -9.90
C PHE A 131 12.22 -21.22 -9.69
N GLU A 132 12.54 -20.36 -10.66
CA GLU A 132 13.75 -19.55 -10.67
C GLU A 132 13.40 -18.06 -10.79
N GLY A 133 13.75 -17.31 -9.76
CA GLY A 133 13.38 -15.89 -9.67
C GLY A 133 11.87 -15.68 -9.63
N ASN A 134 11.29 -15.34 -10.77
CA ASN A 134 9.86 -15.15 -10.95
C ASN A 134 9.27 -16.02 -12.07
N ILE A 135 9.98 -17.08 -12.49
CA ILE A 135 9.55 -17.94 -13.60
C ILE A 135 9.38 -19.37 -13.11
N LEU A 136 8.19 -19.93 -13.32
CA LEU A 136 7.95 -21.36 -13.22
C LEU A 136 8.33 -22.03 -14.53
N TYR A 137 9.18 -23.04 -14.49
CA TYR A 137 9.48 -23.96 -15.58
C TYR A 137 8.92 -25.33 -15.26
N TRP A 138 8.23 -25.93 -16.20
CA TRP A 138 7.68 -27.27 -16.04
C TRP A 138 7.54 -27.98 -17.38
N THR A 139 7.99 -29.23 -17.41
CA THR A 139 7.77 -30.14 -18.55
C THR A 139 6.99 -31.35 -18.04
N PRO A 140 5.66 -31.42 -18.26
CA PRO A 140 4.86 -32.55 -17.82
C PRO A 140 5.37 -33.87 -18.40
N GLY A 141 5.60 -34.88 -17.56
CA GLY A 141 5.97 -36.21 -18.03
C GLY A 141 4.85 -36.92 -18.78
N PHE A 142 5.17 -37.99 -19.51
CA PHE A 142 4.23 -38.73 -20.38
C PHE A 142 3.08 -39.47 -19.65
N ASP A 143 3.09 -39.58 -18.37
CA ASP A 143 2.07 -40.29 -17.61
C ASP A 143 1.19 -39.35 -16.74
N VAL A 144 1.36 -38.05 -16.93
CA VAL A 144 0.69 -37.01 -16.14
C VAL A 144 -0.81 -36.96 -16.44
N ALA A 145 -1.21 -37.08 -17.71
CA ALA A 145 -2.62 -36.96 -18.12
C ALA A 145 -3.35 -38.31 -18.30
N ARG A 146 -2.70 -39.44 -18.02
CA ARG A 146 -3.23 -40.81 -18.20
C ARG A 146 -3.95 -41.02 -19.54
N LYS A 147 -3.98 -42.27 -20.02
CA LYS A 147 -4.44 -42.68 -21.37
C LYS A 147 -5.67 -41.91 -21.86
N LYS A 148 -5.52 -41.10 -22.91
CA LYS A 148 -6.55 -40.40 -23.69
C LYS A 148 -7.38 -39.36 -22.89
N GLY A 149 -6.74 -38.59 -22.02
CA GLY A 149 -7.45 -37.57 -21.27
C GLY A 149 -6.71 -36.26 -21.16
N THR A 150 -7.23 -35.37 -20.33
CA THR A 150 -6.58 -34.16 -19.84
C THR A 150 -6.48 -34.26 -18.33
N LYS A 151 -5.47 -33.58 -17.77
CA LYS A 151 -5.34 -33.36 -16.33
C LYS A 151 -5.19 -31.87 -16.05
N GLU A 152 -5.95 -31.38 -15.09
CA GLU A 152 -5.89 -29.99 -14.68
C GLU A 152 -5.02 -29.83 -13.43
N PHE A 153 -4.22 -28.75 -13.42
CA PHE A 153 -3.42 -28.30 -12.30
C PHE A 153 -3.83 -26.87 -12.00
N ASN A 154 -4.28 -26.62 -10.76
CA ASN A 154 -4.57 -25.28 -10.29
C ASN A 154 -3.38 -24.82 -9.46
N LEU A 155 -2.52 -23.98 -10.04
CA LEU A 155 -1.34 -23.47 -9.37
C LEU A 155 -1.69 -22.20 -8.61
N VAL A 156 -1.21 -22.11 -7.38
CA VAL A 156 -1.39 -20.92 -6.54
C VAL A 156 -0.07 -20.17 -6.48
N PHE A 157 -0.01 -19.08 -7.20
CA PHE A 157 1.14 -18.16 -7.19
C PHE A 157 0.97 -17.13 -6.08
N VAL A 158 2.05 -16.82 -5.40
CA VAL A 158 2.10 -15.88 -4.28
C VAL A 158 3.11 -14.78 -4.60
N ALA A 159 2.71 -13.54 -4.40
CA ALA A 159 3.58 -12.36 -4.37
C ALA A 159 3.53 -11.76 -2.97
N SER A 160 4.67 -11.53 -2.35
CA SER A 160 4.79 -10.99 -0.99
C SER A 160 5.79 -9.83 -0.96
N ASP A 161 5.44 -8.79 -0.22
CA ASP A 161 6.29 -7.65 0.12
C ASP A 161 6.99 -7.81 1.50
N ASN A 162 6.93 -9.01 2.11
CA ASN A 162 7.34 -9.35 3.48
C ASN A 162 6.45 -8.82 4.62
N LYS A 163 5.46 -7.98 4.32
CA LYS A 163 4.45 -7.50 5.28
C LYS A 163 3.10 -8.14 4.99
N THR A 164 2.76 -8.19 3.70
CA THR A 164 1.51 -8.75 3.18
C THR A 164 1.77 -9.63 1.96
N GLN A 165 0.73 -10.32 1.48
CA GLN A 165 0.85 -11.17 0.29
C GLN A 165 -0.46 -11.20 -0.49
N THR A 166 -0.32 -11.36 -1.80
CA THR A 166 -1.45 -11.61 -2.72
C THR A 166 -1.26 -12.95 -3.41
N ARG A 167 -2.38 -13.64 -3.63
CA ARG A 167 -2.42 -14.94 -4.30
C ARG A 167 -3.20 -14.85 -5.59
N GLN A 168 -2.71 -15.53 -6.63
CA GLN A 168 -3.43 -15.71 -7.88
C GLN A 168 -3.38 -17.15 -8.32
N ILE A 169 -4.54 -17.67 -8.73
CA ILE A 169 -4.66 -19.03 -9.26
C ILE A 169 -4.60 -18.97 -10.79
N ALA A 170 -3.80 -19.83 -11.40
CA ALA A 170 -3.85 -20.10 -12.82
C ALA A 170 -3.97 -21.61 -13.05
N LYS A 171 -4.77 -21.98 -14.05
CA LYS A 171 -5.01 -23.36 -14.45
C LYS A 171 -4.07 -23.75 -15.57
N ILE A 172 -3.42 -24.91 -15.43
CA ILE A 172 -2.71 -25.60 -16.52
C ILE A 172 -3.52 -26.87 -16.85
N GLU A 173 -4.01 -26.96 -18.07
CA GLU A 173 -4.66 -28.15 -18.61
C GLU A 173 -3.63 -28.89 -19.48
N VAL A 174 -3.24 -30.09 -19.06
CA VAL A 174 -2.27 -30.95 -19.78
C VAL A 174 -3.01 -32.06 -20.49
N ALA A 175 -2.91 -32.12 -21.82
CA ALA A 175 -3.44 -33.19 -22.63
C ALA A 175 -2.45 -34.35 -22.78
N ASN A 176 -2.97 -35.56 -22.85
CA ASN A 176 -2.15 -36.74 -23.12
C ASN A 176 -1.54 -36.67 -24.53
N GLN A 177 -0.26 -36.97 -24.63
CA GLN A 177 0.43 -37.15 -25.90
C GLN A 177 0.76 -38.62 -26.11
N ASN A 178 0.06 -39.27 -27.08
CA ASN A 178 0.28 -40.67 -27.39
C ASN A 178 1.75 -40.86 -27.87
N ARG A 179 2.44 -41.81 -27.26
CA ARG A 179 3.70 -42.33 -27.79
C ARG A 179 3.41 -43.18 -29.02
N ALA A 180 4.15 -42.93 -30.09
CA ALA A 180 4.16 -43.85 -31.27
C ALA A 180 4.81 -45.19 -30.92
#